data_c1270940b5e11a2867a1c6398388d1c2
#
_entry.id   c1270940b5e11a2867a1c6398388d1c2
#
_cell.length_a   1.000
_cell.length_b   1.000
_cell.length_c   1.000
_cell.angle_alpha   90.00
_cell.angle_beta   90.00
_cell.angle_gamma   90.00
#
_symmetry.space_group_name_H-M   'P 1'
#
loop_
_entity.id
_entity.type
_entity.pdbx_description
1 polymer ?
#
loop_
_entity_poly.entity_id
_entity_poly.type
_entity_poly.pdbx_seq_one_letter_code
_entity_poly.pdbx_strand_id
1 'polypeptide(L)'
;MKKFILLISIILVYSGSQAQVFSLKSIPANRFIPRKEGGSLINIDIRNSMPMSMLMSVKFVLYGKNVDAMVNTDLEQFSNGLLYDTIQFGNNDSIRRFSFKPVLDGFSEGNDTFVFKISQPSMGTIGSPDSVFIVITDSVAAPITGRPLYNIGTVRGANKNGIPDSVNKSCSIRGVLYGINRRAANLGYQMFICDATGCIGIFSGKTYAIYPTAVEGDSVEISGIIEHFRGLGQIRFSAAGDTIRKLGFSTIKAPQIVTALNEASEAKLVKLDGLTLSSGNWLADSAFELKMKNSANLEFSIRIENKPSTNFSAPAAITSGKTYSITGMGSQFDQTTGTTYTMGYQLLPRKLSDIVSTGSSISSVSALNFTVFPTLVNNTMHVYMDATLNETVSIQVIDLLGKVVREDKTHLNIGENIFQLTHLDVLPQGNYILNIQTSNNQLYKQFSIIK
;
A
#
# COMPACT_ATOMS: atom_id res chain seq x y z
N MET A 1 93.33 -7.36 15.46
CA MET A 1 92.01 -6.81 15.75
C MET A 1 91.04 -7.19 14.62
N LYS A 2 90.27 -8.26 14.83
CA LYS A 2 89.21 -8.66 13.87
C LYS A 2 87.91 -7.96 14.21
N LYS A 3 87.40 -7.11 13.29
CA LYS A 3 86.11 -6.50 13.41
C LYS A 3 85.00 -7.52 13.05
N PHE A 4 84.17 -7.84 14.02
CA PHE A 4 82.92 -8.57 13.80
C PHE A 4 81.88 -7.62 13.28
N ILE A 5 81.36 -7.86 12.06
CA ILE A 5 80.20 -7.14 11.49
C ILE A 5 79.00 -8.00 11.83
N LEU A 6 78.14 -7.48 12.72
CA LEU A 6 76.87 -8.12 13.06
C LEU A 6 75.80 -7.73 11.98
N LEU A 7 75.43 -8.67 11.16
CA LEU A 7 74.36 -8.49 10.15
C LEU A 7 73.02 -8.75 10.85
N ILE A 8 72.32 -7.66 11.12
CA ILE A 8 70.91 -7.76 11.61
C ILE A 8 70.03 -7.94 10.40
N SER A 9 69.51 -9.17 10.19
CA SER A 9 68.47 -9.46 9.24
C SER A 9 67.12 -8.98 9.80
N ILE A 10 66.58 -7.89 9.29
CA ILE A 10 65.23 -7.47 9.56
C ILE A 10 64.30 -8.39 8.72
N ILE A 11 63.67 -9.35 9.36
CA ILE A 11 62.60 -10.12 8.76
C ILE A 11 61.37 -9.20 8.79
N LEU A 12 61.04 -8.56 7.63
CA LEU A 12 59.72 -7.93 7.43
C LEU A 12 58.68 -9.03 7.35
N VAL A 13 58.00 -9.30 8.45
CA VAL A 13 56.77 -10.09 8.42
C VAL A 13 55.72 -9.21 7.77
N TYR A 14 55.47 -9.44 6.50
CA TYR A 14 54.28 -8.91 5.80
C TYR A 14 53.08 -9.64 6.39
N SER A 15 52.54 -9.14 7.47
CA SER A 15 51.17 -9.47 7.87
C SER A 15 50.23 -8.82 6.87
N GLY A 16 49.84 -9.55 5.84
CA GLY A 16 48.79 -9.11 4.97
C GLY A 16 47.54 -8.83 5.83
N SER A 17 47.28 -7.56 6.09
CA SER A 17 46.06 -7.17 6.78
C SER A 17 44.88 -7.57 5.90
N GLN A 18 44.24 -8.68 6.26
CA GLN A 18 43.00 -9.07 5.62
C GLN A 18 41.98 -7.98 5.95
N ALA A 19 41.44 -7.33 4.91
CA ALA A 19 40.40 -6.33 5.11
C ALA A 19 39.11 -7.00 5.61
N GLN A 20 38.49 -6.38 6.61
CA GLN A 20 37.19 -6.85 7.09
C GLN A 20 36.14 -6.73 5.99
N VAL A 21 35.34 -7.79 5.79
CA VAL A 21 34.32 -7.85 4.77
C VAL A 21 32.98 -8.29 5.37
N PHE A 22 31.94 -7.49 5.16
CA PHE A 22 30.56 -7.91 5.42
C PHE A 22 29.95 -8.46 4.13
N SER A 23 29.26 -9.59 4.21
CA SER A 23 28.61 -10.24 3.07
C SER A 23 27.30 -10.89 3.47
N LEU A 24 26.44 -11.14 2.49
CA LEU A 24 25.19 -11.87 2.68
C LEU A 24 25.37 -13.35 2.33
N LYS A 25 24.72 -14.21 3.11
CA LYS A 25 24.54 -15.61 2.79
C LYS A 25 23.10 -16.02 3.04
N SER A 26 22.42 -16.46 2.00
CA SER A 26 21.10 -17.09 2.13
C SER A 26 21.24 -18.58 2.48
N ILE A 27 20.19 -19.15 3.09
CA ILE A 27 20.08 -20.57 3.35
C ILE A 27 18.79 -21.08 2.70
N PRO A 28 18.87 -21.87 1.62
CA PRO A 28 20.08 -22.35 0.91
C PRO A 28 20.89 -21.23 0.23
N ALA A 29 22.16 -21.48 -0.03
CA ALA A 29 23.10 -20.50 -0.58
C ALA A 29 22.77 -20.18 -2.04
N ASN A 30 21.90 -19.21 -2.25
CA ASN A 30 21.52 -18.72 -3.56
C ASN A 30 21.23 -17.21 -3.47
N ARG A 31 21.59 -16.46 -4.50
CA ARG A 31 21.24 -15.02 -4.60
C ARG A 31 19.74 -14.82 -4.83
N PHE A 32 19.08 -15.75 -5.49
CA PHE A 32 17.63 -15.77 -5.69
C PHE A 32 17.03 -16.91 -4.85
N ILE A 33 16.09 -16.57 -3.99
CA ILE A 33 15.42 -17.50 -3.09
C ILE A 33 13.96 -17.62 -3.49
N PRO A 34 13.61 -18.58 -4.37
CA PRO A 34 12.22 -18.82 -4.70
C PRO A 34 11.50 -19.49 -3.52
N ARG A 35 10.31 -19.01 -3.19
CA ARG A 35 9.39 -19.60 -2.22
C ARG A 35 7.97 -19.48 -2.71
N LYS A 36 7.14 -20.43 -2.28
CA LYS A 36 5.68 -20.29 -2.44
C LYS A 36 5.13 -19.55 -1.24
N GLU A 37 4.02 -18.86 -1.42
CA GLU A 37 3.22 -18.33 -0.33
C GLU A 37 2.91 -19.41 0.71
N GLY A 38 2.89 -19.04 1.98
CA GLY A 38 2.74 -19.99 3.09
C GLY A 38 3.89 -20.99 3.24
N GLY A 39 4.95 -20.85 2.45
CA GLY A 39 6.11 -21.75 2.45
C GLY A 39 6.98 -21.64 3.70
N SER A 40 8.08 -22.42 3.71
CA SER A 40 9.01 -22.46 4.83
C SER A 40 9.76 -21.15 5.03
N LEU A 41 10.22 -20.91 6.26
CA LEU A 41 11.05 -19.76 6.63
C LEU A 41 12.26 -19.59 5.70
N ILE A 42 12.55 -18.34 5.41
CA ILE A 42 13.73 -17.90 4.65
C ILE A 42 14.70 -17.29 5.65
N ASN A 43 15.93 -17.81 5.68
CA ASN A 43 16.97 -17.29 6.55
C ASN A 43 18.05 -16.60 5.72
N ILE A 44 18.40 -15.38 6.10
CA ILE A 44 19.50 -14.62 5.52
C ILE A 44 20.47 -14.24 6.63
N ASP A 45 21.72 -14.63 6.47
CA ASP A 45 22.80 -14.29 7.39
C ASP A 45 23.61 -13.12 6.85
N ILE A 46 23.76 -12.08 7.64
CA ILE A 46 24.82 -11.10 7.45
C ILE A 46 26.05 -11.64 8.14
N ARG A 47 27.14 -11.82 7.39
CA ARG A 47 28.39 -12.38 7.86
C ARG A 47 29.46 -11.31 7.95
N ASN A 48 30.21 -11.37 9.01
CA ASN A 48 31.42 -10.61 9.24
C ASN A 48 32.63 -11.55 9.12
N SER A 49 33.53 -11.28 8.18
CA SER A 49 34.69 -12.14 7.91
C SER A 49 35.76 -12.13 9.03
N MET A 50 35.79 -11.03 9.82
CA MET A 50 36.76 -10.86 10.91
C MET A 50 36.03 -10.37 12.17
N PRO A 51 35.51 -11.29 13.00
CA PRO A 51 34.90 -10.91 14.27
C PRO A 51 35.96 -10.26 15.17
N MET A 52 35.60 -9.14 15.76
CA MET A 52 36.45 -8.37 16.67
C MET A 52 35.72 -8.13 18.00
N SER A 53 36.49 -7.86 19.05
CA SER A 53 35.95 -7.52 20.38
C SER A 53 35.35 -6.09 20.44
N MET A 54 35.47 -5.33 19.38
CA MET A 54 34.89 -3.98 19.27
C MET A 54 33.55 -3.98 18.55
N LEU A 55 32.72 -3.00 18.87
CA LEU A 55 31.42 -2.81 18.25
C LEU A 55 31.56 -2.34 16.81
N MET A 56 30.94 -3.06 15.88
CA MET A 56 30.89 -2.74 14.46
C MET A 56 29.45 -2.78 13.98
N SER A 57 29.14 -2.05 12.92
CA SER A 57 27.79 -2.02 12.38
C SER A 57 27.78 -2.07 10.86
N VAL A 58 26.66 -2.54 10.32
CA VAL A 58 26.31 -2.51 8.90
C VAL A 58 24.85 -2.14 8.78
N LYS A 59 24.50 -1.31 7.81
CA LYS A 59 23.10 -1.02 7.49
C LYS A 59 22.52 -2.06 6.57
N PHE A 60 21.25 -2.37 6.76
CA PHE A 60 20.48 -3.20 5.84
C PHE A 60 19.15 -2.53 5.46
N VAL A 61 18.58 -2.96 4.36
CA VAL A 61 17.24 -2.58 3.91
C VAL A 61 16.55 -3.79 3.29
N LEU A 62 15.24 -3.91 3.53
CA LEU A 62 14.35 -4.85 2.86
C LEU A 62 13.23 -4.05 2.18
N TYR A 63 13.02 -4.25 0.89
CA TYR A 63 11.98 -3.58 0.13
C TYR A 63 11.42 -4.46 -0.99
N GLY A 64 10.17 -4.24 -1.37
CA GLY A 64 9.54 -4.83 -2.55
C GLY A 64 10.06 -4.19 -3.84
N LYS A 65 10.37 -5.01 -4.84
CA LYS A 65 10.88 -4.55 -6.14
C LYS A 65 9.78 -4.26 -7.15
N ASN A 66 8.68 -4.98 -7.09
CA ASN A 66 7.50 -4.76 -7.93
C ASN A 66 6.39 -4.07 -7.12
N VAL A 67 5.42 -3.50 -7.83
CA VAL A 67 4.37 -2.65 -7.23
C VAL A 67 3.52 -3.38 -6.19
N ASP A 68 3.33 -4.69 -6.38
CA ASP A 68 2.46 -5.51 -5.55
C ASP A 68 3.23 -6.18 -4.38
N ALA A 69 4.57 -6.22 -4.42
CA ALA A 69 5.40 -6.82 -3.37
C ALA A 69 5.44 -5.95 -2.09
N MET A 70 4.72 -6.37 -1.06
CA MET A 70 4.59 -5.62 0.19
C MET A 70 5.16 -6.37 1.38
N VAL A 71 6.13 -5.75 2.06
CA VAL A 71 6.64 -6.30 3.31
C VAL A 71 5.56 -6.20 4.40
N ASN A 72 5.42 -7.26 5.19
CA ASN A 72 4.38 -7.55 6.17
C ASN A 72 3.01 -7.94 5.58
N THR A 73 2.83 -7.93 4.27
CA THR A 73 1.65 -8.50 3.60
C THR A 73 2.02 -9.83 2.96
N ASP A 74 3.00 -9.83 2.05
CA ASP A 74 3.41 -11.01 1.30
C ASP A 74 4.64 -11.68 1.94
N LEU A 75 5.41 -10.91 2.71
CA LEU A 75 6.60 -11.37 3.42
C LEU A 75 6.62 -10.86 4.86
N GLU A 76 6.29 -11.72 5.82
CA GLU A 76 6.33 -11.43 7.25
C GLU A 76 7.74 -11.58 7.81
N GLN A 77 8.22 -10.58 8.56
CA GLN A 77 9.50 -10.64 9.24
C GLN A 77 9.36 -11.21 10.65
N PHE A 78 10.09 -12.29 10.97
CA PHE A 78 10.03 -12.98 12.26
C PHE A 78 11.06 -12.51 13.28
N SER A 79 12.08 -11.77 12.86
CA SER A 79 13.14 -11.29 13.75
C SER A 79 13.37 -9.79 13.58
N ASN A 80 13.39 -9.07 14.71
CA ASN A 80 13.79 -7.67 14.87
C ASN A 80 12.89 -6.55 14.30
N GLY A 81 11.70 -6.81 13.78
CA GLY A 81 10.64 -5.80 13.60
C GLY A 81 10.90 -4.57 12.71
N LEU A 82 12.06 -4.42 12.09
CA LEU A 82 12.43 -3.25 11.29
C LEU A 82 12.77 -3.66 9.86
N LEU A 83 12.29 -2.89 8.89
CA LEU A 83 12.53 -3.12 7.46
C LEU A 83 13.89 -2.60 7.00
N TYR A 84 14.48 -1.72 7.78
CA TYR A 84 15.86 -1.29 7.65
C TYR A 84 16.36 -0.80 8.99
N ASP A 85 17.63 -1.03 9.27
CA ASP A 85 18.28 -0.60 10.50
C ASP A 85 19.79 -0.75 10.38
N THR A 86 20.44 -0.33 11.44
CA THR A 86 21.87 -0.58 11.67
C THR A 86 22.02 -1.79 12.57
N ILE A 87 22.60 -2.85 12.02
CA ILE A 87 22.93 -4.05 12.78
C ILE A 87 24.30 -3.91 13.41
N GLN A 88 24.36 -4.21 14.69
CA GLN A 88 25.58 -4.20 15.46
C GLN A 88 26.16 -5.59 15.60
N PHE A 89 27.48 -5.71 15.36
CA PHE A 89 28.30 -6.87 15.65
C PHE A 89 29.24 -6.49 16.79
N GLY A 90 29.29 -7.28 17.84
CA GLY A 90 30.18 -7.08 18.96
C GLY A 90 30.66 -8.40 19.55
N ASN A 91 31.63 -8.35 20.46
CA ASN A 91 32.12 -9.53 21.21
C ASN A 91 32.40 -10.77 20.34
N ASN A 92 33.10 -10.56 19.21
CA ASN A 92 33.44 -11.63 18.27
C ASN A 92 32.26 -12.24 17.50
N ASP A 93 31.19 -11.46 17.32
CA ASP A 93 30.08 -11.89 16.48
C ASP A 93 30.49 -12.01 15.01
N SER A 94 30.24 -13.18 14.43
CA SER A 94 30.50 -13.46 13.02
C SER A 94 29.25 -13.50 12.14
N ILE A 95 28.06 -13.63 12.74
CA ILE A 95 26.81 -13.83 12.01
C ILE A 95 25.66 -13.13 12.72
N ARG A 96 24.81 -12.45 11.92
CA ARG A 96 23.48 -11.99 12.32
C ARG A 96 22.47 -12.56 11.36
N ARG A 97 21.42 -13.24 11.89
CA ARG A 97 20.40 -13.93 11.10
C ARG A 97 19.09 -13.15 11.09
N PHE A 98 18.49 -13.05 9.91
CA PHE A 98 17.14 -12.59 9.66
C PHE A 98 16.30 -13.76 9.15
N SER A 99 15.08 -13.85 9.67
CA SER A 99 14.13 -14.88 9.26
C SER A 99 12.86 -14.21 8.73
N PHE A 100 12.42 -14.66 7.57
CA PHE A 100 11.22 -14.17 6.88
C PHE A 100 10.31 -15.35 6.58
N LYS A 101 9.01 -15.12 6.62
CA LYS A 101 8.01 -16.10 6.25
C LYS A 101 7.14 -15.56 5.11
N PRO A 102 7.05 -16.28 3.97
CA PRO A 102 6.06 -15.97 2.95
C PRO A 102 4.65 -16.10 3.52
N VAL A 103 3.84 -15.09 3.35
CA VAL A 103 2.44 -15.07 3.78
C VAL A 103 1.60 -15.77 2.71
N LEU A 104 0.60 -16.53 3.12
CA LEU A 104 -0.40 -17.10 2.23
C LEU A 104 -1.65 -16.22 2.34
N ASP A 105 -1.90 -15.39 1.36
CA ASP A 105 -3.07 -14.52 1.34
C ASP A 105 -4.19 -15.00 0.41
N GLY A 106 -3.87 -15.93 -0.49
CA GLY A 106 -4.84 -16.58 -1.37
C GLY A 106 -5.18 -15.79 -2.63
N PHE A 107 -4.41 -14.76 -2.96
CA PHE A 107 -4.53 -14.05 -4.24
C PHE A 107 -3.63 -14.66 -5.30
N SER A 108 -3.97 -14.41 -6.56
CA SER A 108 -3.10 -14.65 -7.69
C SER A 108 -2.64 -13.30 -8.22
N GLU A 109 -1.52 -12.83 -7.71
CA GLU A 109 -0.97 -11.50 -8.02
C GLU A 109 0.26 -11.58 -8.93
N GLY A 110 0.76 -12.78 -9.13
CA GLY A 110 2.02 -13.04 -9.84
C GLY A 110 3.18 -13.22 -8.88
N ASN A 111 4.40 -13.09 -9.36
CA ASN A 111 5.59 -13.28 -8.52
C ASN A 111 5.98 -11.97 -7.85
N ASP A 112 6.03 -11.96 -6.53
CA ASP A 112 6.57 -10.86 -5.76
C ASP A 112 8.06 -11.00 -5.56
N THR A 113 8.77 -9.90 -5.72
CA THR A 113 10.23 -9.88 -5.55
C THR A 113 10.62 -8.86 -4.48
N PHE A 114 11.28 -9.35 -3.44
CA PHE A 114 11.85 -8.52 -2.39
C PHE A 114 13.36 -8.51 -2.51
N VAL A 115 13.97 -7.39 -2.15
CA VAL A 115 15.43 -7.23 -2.11
C VAL A 115 15.87 -6.98 -0.68
N PHE A 116 16.72 -7.86 -0.17
CA PHE A 116 17.45 -7.64 1.08
C PHE A 116 18.88 -7.20 0.74
N LYS A 117 19.25 -5.99 1.11
CA LYS A 117 20.55 -5.38 0.78
C LYS A 117 21.25 -4.85 2.01
N ILE A 118 22.58 -4.99 2.04
CA ILE A 118 23.46 -4.41 3.06
C ILE A 118 24.31 -3.28 2.48
N SER A 119 24.64 -2.28 3.32
CA SER A 119 25.40 -1.10 2.92
C SER A 119 26.08 -0.44 4.12
N GLN A 120 26.92 0.55 3.86
CA GLN A 120 27.51 1.46 4.85
C GLN A 120 28.05 0.76 6.11
N PRO A 121 29.07 -0.10 6.01
CA PRO A 121 29.71 -0.67 7.19
C PRO A 121 30.42 0.44 7.96
N SER A 122 30.41 0.38 9.30
CA SER A 122 31.16 1.33 10.13
C SER A 122 32.68 1.13 10.03
N MET A 123 33.10 -0.07 9.68
CA MET A 123 34.47 -0.46 9.38
C MET A 123 34.48 -1.54 8.28
N GLY A 124 35.58 -1.58 7.51
CA GLY A 124 35.76 -2.60 6.47
C GLY A 124 34.99 -2.29 5.19
N THR A 125 34.65 -3.31 4.45
CA THR A 125 33.99 -3.21 3.13
C THR A 125 32.80 -4.12 3.02
N ILE A 126 31.92 -3.86 2.05
CA ILE A 126 30.85 -4.77 1.67
C ILE A 126 31.39 -5.70 0.58
N GLY A 127 31.29 -7.00 0.83
CA GLY A 127 31.63 -8.05 -0.12
C GLY A 127 30.44 -8.49 -0.97
N SER A 128 30.70 -9.38 -1.90
CA SER A 128 29.65 -9.96 -2.75
C SER A 128 29.16 -11.30 -2.16
N PRO A 129 27.84 -11.54 -2.17
CA PRO A 129 26.78 -10.61 -2.58
C PRO A 129 26.45 -9.56 -1.51
N ASP A 130 26.14 -8.34 -1.95
CA ASP A 130 25.62 -7.26 -1.12
C ASP A 130 24.11 -7.26 -1.00
N SER A 131 23.45 -8.01 -1.87
CA SER A 131 22.00 -8.16 -1.96
C SER A 131 21.56 -9.59 -2.25
N VAL A 132 20.39 -9.96 -1.71
CA VAL A 132 19.71 -11.24 -1.95
C VAL A 132 18.27 -10.92 -2.39
N PHE A 133 17.79 -11.66 -3.38
CA PHE A 133 16.44 -11.53 -3.92
C PHE A 133 15.55 -12.65 -3.37
N ILE A 134 14.44 -12.30 -2.74
CA ILE A 134 13.41 -13.25 -2.31
C ILE A 134 12.30 -13.16 -3.35
N VAL A 135 11.99 -14.26 -4.01
CA VAL A 135 10.90 -14.35 -4.99
C VAL A 135 9.79 -15.20 -4.41
N ILE A 136 8.67 -14.58 -4.10
CA ILE A 136 7.47 -15.27 -3.63
C ILE A 136 6.61 -15.59 -4.85
N THR A 137 6.20 -16.84 -4.99
CA THR A 137 5.29 -17.29 -6.04
C THR A 137 3.95 -17.63 -5.42
N ASP A 138 2.88 -17.19 -6.06
CA ASP A 138 1.53 -17.44 -5.59
C ASP A 138 1.24 -18.91 -5.36
N SER A 139 0.45 -19.15 -4.35
CA SER A 139 -0.09 -20.45 -4.05
C SER A 139 -1.60 -20.30 -3.77
N VAL A 140 -2.41 -20.77 -4.69
CA VAL A 140 -3.85 -20.72 -4.53
C VAL A 140 -4.29 -21.80 -3.53
N ALA A 141 -4.67 -21.39 -2.32
CA ALA A 141 -5.25 -22.31 -1.33
C ALA A 141 -6.60 -22.89 -1.87
N ALA A 142 -6.94 -24.11 -1.46
CA ALA A 142 -8.24 -24.70 -1.83
C ALA A 142 -9.42 -23.83 -1.37
N PRO A 143 -10.52 -23.73 -2.17
CA PRO A 143 -11.72 -23.01 -1.76
C PRO A 143 -12.29 -23.55 -0.44
N ILE A 144 -12.74 -22.64 0.43
CA ILE A 144 -13.19 -22.97 1.79
C ILE A 144 -14.45 -23.80 1.81
N THR A 145 -15.32 -23.59 0.85
CA THR A 145 -16.70 -24.12 0.85
C THR A 145 -16.91 -25.27 -0.11
N GLY A 146 -15.87 -25.75 -0.79
CA GLY A 146 -15.99 -26.72 -1.87
C GLY A 146 -16.69 -26.19 -3.14
N ARG A 147 -17.04 -24.90 -3.18
CA ARG A 147 -17.56 -24.24 -4.39
C ARG A 147 -16.43 -23.92 -5.34
N PRO A 148 -16.65 -23.95 -6.66
CA PRO A 148 -15.64 -23.55 -7.63
C PRO A 148 -15.18 -22.11 -7.38
N LEU A 149 -13.86 -21.92 -7.33
CA LEU A 149 -13.22 -20.61 -7.21
C LEU A 149 -13.05 -20.00 -8.61
N TYR A 150 -13.44 -18.73 -8.76
CA TYR A 150 -13.31 -17.99 -10.01
C TYR A 150 -12.66 -16.64 -9.75
N ASN A 151 -11.93 -16.15 -10.75
CA ASN A 151 -11.51 -14.75 -10.80
C ASN A 151 -12.75 -13.86 -11.00
N ILE A 152 -12.75 -12.68 -10.38
CA ILE A 152 -13.89 -11.76 -10.41
C ILE A 152 -14.23 -11.36 -11.85
N GLY A 153 -13.21 -11.06 -12.68
CA GLY A 153 -13.42 -10.73 -14.09
C GLY A 153 -14.19 -11.79 -14.89
N THR A 154 -14.02 -13.08 -14.53
CA THR A 154 -14.74 -14.19 -15.18
C THR A 154 -16.23 -14.21 -14.85
N VAL A 155 -16.62 -13.81 -13.63
CA VAL A 155 -18.01 -13.93 -13.16
C VAL A 155 -18.80 -12.63 -13.27
N ARG A 156 -18.12 -11.49 -13.41
CA ARG A 156 -18.78 -10.18 -13.52
C ARG A 156 -19.09 -9.74 -14.95
N GLY A 157 -18.56 -10.44 -15.97
CA GLY A 157 -18.78 -10.06 -17.38
C GLY A 157 -20.25 -9.80 -17.65
N ALA A 158 -20.59 -8.60 -18.15
CA ALA A 158 -21.96 -8.20 -18.41
C ALA A 158 -22.32 -8.37 -19.90
N ASN A 159 -23.52 -8.84 -20.16
CA ASN A 159 -24.09 -8.88 -21.49
C ASN A 159 -24.52 -7.47 -21.97
N LYS A 160 -25.02 -7.39 -23.21
CA LYS A 160 -25.51 -6.13 -23.80
C LYS A 160 -26.61 -5.42 -23.02
N ASN A 161 -27.25 -6.11 -22.08
CA ASN A 161 -28.32 -5.56 -21.24
C ASN A 161 -27.79 -5.10 -19.86
N GLY A 162 -26.47 -5.10 -19.62
CA GLY A 162 -25.89 -4.73 -18.35
C GLY A 162 -26.14 -5.77 -17.24
N ILE A 163 -26.35 -7.04 -17.61
CA ILE A 163 -26.58 -8.13 -16.66
C ILE A 163 -25.37 -9.08 -16.70
N PRO A 164 -24.80 -9.49 -15.55
CA PRO A 164 -23.72 -10.45 -15.54
C PRO A 164 -24.08 -11.76 -16.25
N ASP A 165 -23.21 -12.24 -17.12
CA ASP A 165 -23.42 -13.52 -17.83
C ASP A 165 -23.48 -14.72 -16.89
N SER A 166 -22.91 -14.56 -15.68
CA SER A 166 -22.86 -15.60 -14.65
C SER A 166 -23.98 -15.49 -13.59
N VAL A 167 -25.07 -14.78 -13.85
CA VAL A 167 -26.23 -14.71 -12.94
C VAL A 167 -26.69 -16.12 -12.52
N ASN A 168 -27.01 -16.29 -11.23
CA ASN A 168 -27.34 -17.53 -10.54
C ASN A 168 -26.19 -18.55 -10.41
N LYS A 169 -24.97 -18.20 -10.78
CA LYS A 169 -23.82 -19.07 -10.58
C LYS A 169 -23.41 -19.07 -9.11
N SER A 170 -23.42 -20.25 -8.49
CA SER A 170 -22.88 -20.48 -7.15
C SER A 170 -21.38 -20.67 -7.22
N CYS A 171 -20.61 -19.82 -6.54
CA CYS A 171 -19.16 -19.81 -6.63
C CYS A 171 -18.49 -19.24 -5.38
N SER A 172 -17.17 -19.36 -5.33
CA SER A 172 -16.29 -18.59 -4.48
C SER A 172 -15.47 -17.61 -5.32
N ILE A 173 -15.18 -16.44 -4.76
CA ILE A 173 -14.26 -15.45 -5.31
C ILE A 173 -13.30 -14.99 -4.22
N ARG A 174 -12.11 -14.57 -4.59
CA ARG A 174 -11.14 -13.94 -3.70
C ARG A 174 -10.83 -12.54 -4.16
N GLY A 175 -10.50 -11.67 -3.21
CA GLY A 175 -10.16 -10.30 -3.53
C GLY A 175 -9.95 -9.46 -2.28
N VAL A 176 -9.62 -8.20 -2.50
CA VAL A 176 -9.50 -7.18 -1.46
C VAL A 176 -10.82 -6.44 -1.34
N LEU A 177 -11.26 -6.18 -0.11
CA LEU A 177 -12.44 -5.37 0.15
C LEU A 177 -12.15 -3.89 -0.09
N TYR A 178 -13.05 -3.25 -0.82
CA TYR A 178 -13.03 -1.82 -1.11
C TYR A 178 -14.29 -1.13 -0.58
N GLY A 179 -14.13 0.10 -0.12
CA GLY A 179 -15.21 0.92 0.38
C GLY A 179 -15.56 0.64 1.84
N ILE A 180 -16.64 1.25 2.28
CA ILE A 180 -17.21 1.05 3.62
C ILE A 180 -18.39 0.09 3.55
N ASN A 181 -18.65 -0.64 4.64
CA ASN A 181 -19.92 -1.36 4.75
C ASN A 181 -21.08 -0.34 4.88
N ARG A 182 -21.93 -0.29 3.86
CA ARG A 182 -23.06 0.65 3.76
C ARG A 182 -24.30 0.20 4.53
N ARG A 183 -24.25 -0.99 5.13
CA ARG A 183 -25.30 -1.50 6.02
C ARG A 183 -24.90 -1.33 7.47
N ALA A 184 -25.88 -1.17 8.35
CA ALA A 184 -25.62 -1.20 9.77
C ALA A 184 -25.02 -2.55 10.18
N ALA A 185 -24.21 -2.58 11.22
CA ALA A 185 -23.39 -3.72 11.63
C ALA A 185 -24.15 -5.05 11.83
N ASN A 186 -25.45 -4.99 12.11
CA ASN A 186 -26.32 -6.15 12.30
C ASN A 186 -27.23 -6.47 11.11
N LEU A 187 -27.09 -5.75 9.99
CA LEU A 187 -27.97 -5.89 8.82
C LEU A 187 -27.31 -6.57 7.61
N GLY A 188 -26.06 -6.96 7.74
CA GLY A 188 -25.31 -7.64 6.66
C GLY A 188 -24.23 -6.77 6.02
N TYR A 189 -23.92 -7.07 4.77
CA TYR A 189 -22.82 -6.42 4.02
C TYR A 189 -23.34 -5.75 2.76
N GLN A 190 -22.76 -4.57 2.46
CA GLN A 190 -22.85 -3.90 1.18
C GLN A 190 -21.53 -3.16 0.94
N MET A 191 -20.62 -3.84 0.29
CA MET A 191 -19.26 -3.39 -0.01
C MET A 191 -18.89 -3.79 -1.44
N PHE A 192 -17.61 -3.65 -1.77
CA PHE A 192 -17.05 -4.10 -3.04
C PHE A 192 -15.84 -4.99 -2.79
N ILE A 193 -15.57 -5.91 -3.72
CA ILE A 193 -14.39 -6.77 -3.71
C ILE A 193 -13.72 -6.70 -5.07
N CYS A 194 -12.39 -6.57 -5.08
CA CYS A 194 -11.58 -6.49 -6.29
C CYS A 194 -10.45 -7.52 -6.24
N ASP A 195 -10.16 -8.12 -7.40
CA ASP A 195 -8.93 -8.87 -7.67
C ASP A 195 -8.14 -8.21 -8.83
N ALA A 196 -7.13 -8.88 -9.35
CA ALA A 196 -6.36 -8.38 -10.49
C ALA A 196 -7.19 -8.31 -11.79
N THR A 197 -8.31 -9.04 -11.89
CA THR A 197 -9.11 -9.19 -13.10
C THR A 197 -10.34 -8.29 -13.14
N GLY A 198 -10.83 -7.83 -11.98
CA GLY A 198 -12.01 -6.97 -11.90
C GLY A 198 -12.51 -6.73 -10.49
N CYS A 199 -13.65 -6.04 -10.41
CA CYS A 199 -14.33 -5.75 -9.16
C CYS A 199 -15.82 -6.10 -9.28
N ILE A 200 -16.47 -6.43 -8.14
CA ILE A 200 -17.90 -6.75 -8.07
C ILE A 200 -18.48 -6.26 -6.74
N GLY A 201 -19.76 -5.96 -6.69
CA GLY A 201 -20.47 -5.66 -5.45
C GLY A 201 -20.61 -6.89 -4.55
N ILE A 202 -20.72 -6.65 -3.24
CA ILE A 202 -21.07 -7.66 -2.23
C ILE A 202 -22.39 -7.25 -1.59
N PHE A 203 -23.31 -8.16 -1.49
CA PHE A 203 -24.57 -7.91 -0.79
C PHE A 203 -24.97 -9.09 0.11
N SER A 204 -25.37 -8.74 1.35
CA SER A 204 -26.04 -9.66 2.27
C SER A 204 -27.13 -8.92 3.02
N GLY A 205 -28.33 -9.49 3.04
CA GLY A 205 -29.46 -8.98 3.84
C GLY A 205 -29.44 -9.45 5.29
N LYS A 206 -28.48 -10.30 5.68
CA LYS A 206 -28.30 -10.82 7.05
C LYS A 206 -26.85 -10.71 7.46
N THR A 207 -26.63 -10.56 8.76
CA THR A 207 -25.28 -10.69 9.34
C THR A 207 -24.92 -12.16 9.36
N TYR A 208 -23.93 -12.55 8.57
CA TYR A 208 -23.30 -13.85 8.71
C TYR A 208 -22.20 -13.66 9.76
N ALA A 209 -22.36 -14.31 10.89
CA ALA A 209 -21.58 -14.09 12.13
C ALA A 209 -20.09 -14.42 12.02
N ILE A 210 -19.62 -14.90 10.87
CA ILE A 210 -18.27 -15.47 10.72
C ILE A 210 -17.21 -14.39 10.52
N TYR A 211 -17.59 -13.21 9.99
CA TYR A 211 -16.67 -12.10 9.85
C TYR A 211 -17.38 -10.73 9.97
N PRO A 212 -17.81 -10.34 11.19
CA PRO A 212 -18.60 -9.12 11.42
C PRO A 212 -17.79 -7.82 11.27
N THR A 213 -16.46 -7.90 11.26
CA THR A 213 -15.55 -6.75 11.27
C THR A 213 -14.83 -6.51 9.95
N ALA A 214 -15.41 -6.98 8.83
CA ALA A 214 -14.83 -6.76 7.51
C ALA A 214 -14.66 -5.27 7.19
N VAL A 215 -13.43 -4.88 6.87
CA VAL A 215 -13.05 -3.49 6.58
C VAL A 215 -12.34 -3.38 5.23
N GLU A 216 -12.25 -2.17 4.71
CA GLU A 216 -11.49 -1.87 3.51
C GLU A 216 -10.02 -2.29 3.69
N GLY A 217 -9.46 -2.98 2.69
CA GLY A 217 -8.12 -3.56 2.73
C GLY A 217 -8.05 -5.01 3.19
N ASP A 218 -9.12 -5.56 3.76
CA ASP A 218 -9.12 -6.99 4.07
C ASP A 218 -9.11 -7.84 2.81
N SER A 219 -8.17 -8.77 2.74
CA SER A 219 -8.15 -9.86 1.80
C SER A 219 -9.12 -10.94 2.24
N VAL A 220 -10.06 -11.30 1.40
CA VAL A 220 -11.13 -12.23 1.77
C VAL A 220 -11.43 -13.26 0.68
N GLU A 221 -11.93 -14.41 1.10
CA GLU A 221 -12.69 -15.32 0.23
C GLU A 221 -14.17 -15.18 0.56
N ILE A 222 -14.98 -15.03 -0.48
CA ILE A 222 -16.44 -14.95 -0.38
C ILE A 222 -17.05 -16.08 -1.18
N SER A 223 -17.99 -16.81 -0.59
CA SER A 223 -18.85 -17.76 -1.29
C SER A 223 -20.28 -17.24 -1.32
N GLY A 224 -20.92 -17.36 -2.48
CA GLY A 224 -22.27 -16.85 -2.69
C GLY A 224 -22.79 -17.18 -4.07
N ILE A 225 -23.81 -16.45 -4.49
CA ILE A 225 -24.43 -16.54 -5.82
C ILE A 225 -24.22 -15.22 -6.54
N ILE A 226 -23.80 -15.27 -7.80
CA ILE A 226 -23.72 -14.10 -8.66
C ILE A 226 -25.12 -13.63 -9.03
N GLU A 227 -25.38 -12.34 -8.81
CA GLU A 227 -26.62 -11.70 -9.23
C GLU A 227 -26.37 -10.25 -9.67
N HIS A 228 -27.41 -9.52 -10.00
CA HIS A 228 -27.34 -8.07 -10.15
C HIS A 228 -28.48 -7.40 -9.38
N PHE A 229 -28.25 -6.18 -8.96
CA PHE A 229 -29.28 -5.33 -8.37
C PHE A 229 -29.32 -3.99 -9.10
N ARG A 230 -30.35 -3.79 -9.91
CA ARG A 230 -30.51 -2.55 -10.68
C ARG A 230 -29.31 -2.23 -11.58
N GLY A 231 -28.74 -3.25 -12.20
CA GLY A 231 -27.55 -3.18 -13.04
C GLY A 231 -26.27 -3.57 -12.31
N LEU A 232 -26.04 -3.12 -11.08
CA LEU A 232 -24.85 -3.43 -10.33
C LEU A 232 -24.67 -4.95 -10.16
N GLY A 233 -23.60 -5.48 -10.77
CA GLY A 233 -23.21 -6.88 -10.57
C GLY A 233 -22.73 -7.11 -9.14
N GLN A 234 -23.21 -8.19 -8.50
CA GLN A 234 -22.85 -8.48 -7.11
C GLN A 234 -22.81 -9.98 -6.82
N ILE A 235 -22.01 -10.36 -5.82
CA ILE A 235 -22.10 -11.66 -5.15
C ILE A 235 -23.01 -11.52 -3.93
N ARG A 236 -24.04 -12.35 -3.86
CA ARG A 236 -25.00 -12.31 -2.76
C ARG A 236 -24.91 -13.53 -1.89
N PHE A 237 -24.96 -13.34 -0.57
CA PHE A 237 -25.16 -14.41 0.40
C PHE A 237 -26.64 -14.76 0.43
N SER A 238 -26.99 -15.96 0.00
CA SER A 238 -28.36 -16.40 -0.19
C SER A 238 -28.73 -17.70 0.49
N ALA A 239 -27.76 -18.50 0.91
CA ALA A 239 -27.97 -19.82 1.46
C ALA A 239 -27.16 -20.06 2.75
N ALA A 240 -27.60 -21.06 3.54
CA ALA A 240 -26.76 -21.56 4.63
C ALA A 240 -25.46 -22.11 4.03
N GLY A 241 -24.33 -21.66 4.56
CA GLY A 241 -22.99 -21.98 4.05
C GLY A 241 -22.37 -20.91 3.14
N ASP A 242 -23.14 -19.90 2.74
CA ASP A 242 -22.53 -18.70 2.16
C ASP A 242 -21.76 -17.96 3.25
N THR A 243 -20.54 -17.57 2.95
CA THR A 243 -19.63 -17.04 3.97
C THR A 243 -18.64 -16.04 3.39
N ILE A 244 -18.10 -15.24 4.28
CA ILE A 244 -16.93 -14.41 4.05
C ILE A 244 -15.86 -14.83 5.05
N ARG A 245 -14.65 -15.10 4.60
CA ARG A 245 -13.49 -15.45 5.42
C ARG A 245 -12.34 -14.51 5.12
N LYS A 246 -11.74 -13.95 6.15
CA LYS A 246 -10.49 -13.19 6.02
C LYS A 246 -9.34 -14.14 5.71
N LEU A 247 -8.55 -13.77 4.73
CA LEU A 247 -7.31 -14.42 4.35
C LEU A 247 -6.10 -13.63 4.85
N GLY A 248 -6.17 -12.30 4.78
CA GLY A 248 -5.09 -11.42 5.16
C GLY A 248 -5.50 -9.95 5.09
N PHE A 249 -4.57 -9.10 4.75
CA PHE A 249 -4.76 -7.68 4.50
C PHE A 249 -3.90 -7.27 3.30
N SER A 250 -4.42 -6.40 2.45
CA SER A 250 -3.73 -5.88 1.27
C SER A 250 -3.95 -4.38 1.14
N THR A 251 -3.03 -3.70 0.50
CA THR A 251 -3.14 -2.28 0.25
C THR A 251 -4.12 -2.01 -0.88
N ILE A 252 -4.92 -0.97 -0.72
CA ILE A 252 -5.85 -0.52 -1.74
C ILE A 252 -5.09 0.16 -2.87
N LYS A 253 -5.37 -0.25 -4.10
CA LYS A 253 -4.80 0.39 -5.30
C LYS A 253 -5.27 1.84 -5.42
N ALA A 254 -4.44 2.69 -5.99
CA ALA A 254 -4.80 4.09 -6.27
C ALA A 254 -6.06 4.18 -7.16
N PRO A 255 -6.93 5.18 -6.96
CA PRO A 255 -8.12 5.34 -7.78
C PRO A 255 -7.77 5.61 -9.24
N GLN A 256 -8.48 4.97 -10.16
CA GLN A 256 -8.37 5.27 -11.57
C GLN A 256 -9.07 6.62 -11.87
N ILE A 257 -8.37 7.55 -12.52
CA ILE A 257 -8.98 8.80 -12.97
C ILE A 257 -9.86 8.49 -14.19
N VAL A 258 -11.12 8.89 -14.14
CA VAL A 258 -12.10 8.66 -15.21
C VAL A 258 -12.80 9.96 -15.59
N THR A 259 -13.25 10.04 -16.84
CA THR A 259 -14.01 11.19 -17.38
C THR A 259 -15.50 10.90 -17.50
N ALA A 260 -15.91 9.65 -17.30
CA ALA A 260 -17.31 9.21 -17.34
C ALA A 260 -17.51 8.03 -16.39
N LEU A 261 -18.74 7.86 -15.90
CA LEU A 261 -19.17 6.67 -15.18
C LEU A 261 -19.93 5.77 -16.15
N ASN A 262 -19.54 4.52 -16.24
CA ASN A 262 -20.12 3.52 -17.15
C ASN A 262 -19.80 2.10 -16.63
N GLU A 263 -20.13 1.08 -17.41
CA GLU A 263 -19.84 -0.32 -17.09
C GLU A 263 -18.36 -0.58 -16.77
N ALA A 264 -17.44 0.11 -17.46
CA ALA A 264 -16.00 -0.06 -17.22
C ALA A 264 -15.53 0.49 -15.87
N SER A 265 -16.27 1.45 -15.29
CA SER A 265 -16.01 2.04 -13.96
C SER A 265 -16.79 1.37 -12.83
N GLU A 266 -17.75 0.48 -13.16
CA GLU A 266 -18.59 -0.18 -12.17
C GLU A 266 -17.76 -1.04 -11.20
N ALA A 267 -18.12 -0.98 -9.93
CA ALA A 267 -17.48 -1.63 -8.79
C ALA A 267 -15.99 -1.28 -8.56
N LYS A 268 -15.39 -0.39 -9.37
CA LYS A 268 -13.99 0.02 -9.23
C LYS A 268 -13.84 1.29 -8.38
N LEU A 269 -12.68 1.42 -7.77
CA LEU A 269 -12.28 2.69 -7.14
C LEU A 269 -11.85 3.67 -8.22
N VAL A 270 -12.63 4.74 -8.39
CA VAL A 270 -12.39 5.74 -9.43
C VAL A 270 -12.41 7.15 -8.84
N LYS A 271 -11.85 8.08 -9.59
CA LYS A 271 -11.79 9.51 -9.26
C LYS A 271 -12.32 10.33 -10.42
N LEU A 272 -13.19 11.28 -10.11
CA LEU A 272 -13.66 12.31 -11.00
C LEU A 272 -13.10 13.66 -10.56
N ASP A 273 -12.55 14.41 -11.48
CA ASP A 273 -11.94 15.73 -11.24
C ASP A 273 -12.77 16.87 -11.83
N GLY A 274 -12.63 18.07 -11.27
CA GLY A 274 -13.21 19.29 -11.83
C GLY A 274 -14.74 19.38 -11.74
N LEU A 275 -15.34 18.77 -10.70
CA LEU A 275 -16.78 18.73 -10.53
C LEU A 275 -17.30 19.95 -9.77
N THR A 276 -18.41 20.52 -10.23
CA THR A 276 -19.18 21.58 -9.54
C THR A 276 -20.58 21.06 -9.21
N LEU A 277 -21.15 21.52 -8.08
CA LEU A 277 -22.51 21.14 -7.69
C LEU A 277 -23.52 21.69 -8.71
N SER A 278 -24.32 20.80 -9.31
CA SER A 278 -25.39 21.11 -10.23
C SER A 278 -26.75 21.21 -9.52
N SER A 279 -27.05 20.20 -8.69
CA SER A 279 -28.28 20.19 -7.88
C SER A 279 -28.15 19.23 -6.68
N GLY A 280 -29.10 19.35 -5.74
CA GLY A 280 -29.15 18.58 -4.51
C GLY A 280 -28.57 19.34 -3.31
N ASN A 281 -28.89 18.89 -2.12
CA ASN A 281 -28.46 19.48 -0.86
C ASN A 281 -27.71 18.44 -0.03
N TRP A 282 -26.70 18.90 0.72
CA TRP A 282 -26.02 18.06 1.72
C TRP A 282 -26.95 17.84 2.90
N LEU A 283 -27.25 16.59 3.20
CA LEU A 283 -28.13 16.19 4.30
C LEU A 283 -27.32 15.53 5.42
N ALA A 284 -27.62 15.85 6.66
CA ALA A 284 -27.08 15.16 7.83
C ALA A 284 -27.85 13.86 8.10
N ASP A 285 -27.16 12.88 8.64
CA ASP A 285 -27.72 11.61 9.12
C ASP A 285 -28.60 10.85 8.12
N SER A 286 -28.36 11.06 6.84
CA SER A 286 -29.18 10.53 5.74
C SER A 286 -28.32 10.06 4.56
N ALA A 287 -28.91 9.18 3.78
CA ALA A 287 -28.41 8.87 2.44
C ALA A 287 -29.08 9.78 1.42
N PHE A 288 -28.30 10.44 0.57
CA PHE A 288 -28.80 11.37 -0.43
C PHE A 288 -27.96 11.33 -1.70
N GLU A 289 -28.44 11.95 -2.74
CA GLU A 289 -27.76 12.07 -4.03
C GLU A 289 -27.52 13.55 -4.35
N LEU A 290 -26.32 13.85 -4.82
CA LEU A 290 -25.96 15.13 -5.41
C LEU A 290 -25.73 14.94 -6.91
N LYS A 291 -26.16 15.89 -7.70
CA LYS A 291 -25.78 16.00 -9.11
C LYS A 291 -24.61 16.95 -9.22
N MET A 292 -23.54 16.45 -9.81
CA MET A 292 -22.32 17.22 -10.05
C MET A 292 -22.06 17.26 -11.55
N LYS A 293 -21.47 18.34 -12.05
CA LYS A 293 -21.10 18.46 -13.46
C LYS A 293 -19.65 18.87 -13.64
N ASN A 294 -19.02 18.37 -14.69
CA ASN A 294 -17.70 18.82 -15.11
C ASN A 294 -17.75 20.03 -16.04
N SER A 295 -16.60 20.53 -16.49
CA SER A 295 -16.49 21.66 -17.44
C SER A 295 -17.15 21.42 -18.80
N ALA A 296 -17.33 20.15 -19.20
CA ALA A 296 -18.06 19.79 -20.42
C ALA A 296 -19.58 19.67 -20.22
N ASN A 297 -20.11 20.08 -19.05
CA ASN A 297 -21.50 19.93 -18.62
C ASN A 297 -22.01 18.48 -18.56
N LEU A 298 -21.13 17.50 -18.54
CA LEU A 298 -21.51 16.11 -18.28
C LEU A 298 -21.88 15.97 -16.80
N GLU A 299 -23.08 15.45 -16.52
CA GLU A 299 -23.61 15.31 -15.17
C GLU A 299 -23.31 13.92 -14.58
N PHE A 300 -22.98 13.90 -13.30
CA PHE A 300 -22.64 12.72 -12.51
C PHE A 300 -23.49 12.66 -11.24
N SER A 301 -24.00 11.48 -10.95
CA SER A 301 -24.66 11.16 -9.68
C SER A 301 -23.62 10.81 -8.62
N ILE A 302 -23.60 11.56 -7.53
CA ILE A 302 -22.77 11.28 -6.36
C ILE A 302 -23.68 10.86 -5.22
N ARG A 303 -23.63 9.59 -4.86
CA ARG A 303 -24.45 9.02 -3.79
C ARG A 303 -23.70 9.05 -2.48
N ILE A 304 -24.17 9.83 -1.52
CA ILE A 304 -23.56 10.00 -0.18
C ILE A 304 -24.36 9.21 0.85
N GLU A 305 -23.65 8.44 1.66
CA GLU A 305 -24.20 7.73 2.84
C GLU A 305 -23.75 8.45 4.12
N ASN A 306 -24.24 9.66 4.33
CA ASN A 306 -23.94 10.47 5.51
C ASN A 306 -24.75 9.98 6.72
N LYS A 307 -24.34 8.86 7.29
CA LYS A 307 -24.98 8.25 8.47
C LYS A 307 -23.94 7.95 9.55
N PRO A 308 -24.29 8.04 10.84
CA PRO A 308 -23.35 7.69 11.92
C PRO A 308 -22.75 6.28 11.78
N SER A 309 -23.55 5.33 11.27
CA SER A 309 -23.12 3.93 11.08
C SER A 309 -22.07 3.76 9.97
N THR A 310 -21.88 4.75 9.11
CA THR A 310 -20.93 4.69 7.98
C THR A 310 -19.64 5.48 8.23
N ASN A 311 -19.47 6.09 9.40
CA ASN A 311 -18.35 7.00 9.73
C ASN A 311 -18.16 8.12 8.69
N PHE A 312 -19.25 8.53 8.03
CA PHE A 312 -19.27 9.57 7.01
C PHE A 312 -20.06 10.81 7.51
N SER A 313 -20.09 11.01 8.83
CA SER A 313 -20.74 12.16 9.43
C SER A 313 -19.88 13.41 9.18
N ALA A 314 -20.41 14.36 8.46
CA ALA A 314 -19.76 15.65 8.19
C ALA A 314 -20.77 16.77 8.05
N PRO A 315 -20.44 18.00 8.48
CA PRO A 315 -21.13 19.19 8.02
C PRO A 315 -20.96 19.32 6.50
N ALA A 316 -21.75 20.14 5.84
CA ALA A 316 -21.78 20.27 4.37
C ALA A 316 -20.37 20.27 3.74
N ALA A 317 -19.96 19.13 3.15
CA ALA A 317 -18.67 18.99 2.53
C ALA A 317 -18.67 19.51 1.08
N ILE A 318 -19.83 19.53 0.41
CA ILE A 318 -19.99 20.02 -0.94
C ILE A 318 -20.96 21.22 -0.92
N THR A 319 -20.48 22.36 -1.42
CA THR A 319 -21.24 23.61 -1.49
C THR A 319 -21.20 24.18 -2.91
N SER A 320 -22.21 24.96 -3.27
CA SER A 320 -22.25 25.63 -4.57
C SER A 320 -21.08 26.61 -4.76
N GLY A 321 -20.66 26.81 -6.00
CA GLY A 321 -19.59 27.74 -6.38
C GLY A 321 -18.16 27.24 -6.15
N LYS A 322 -17.97 26.02 -5.68
CA LYS A 322 -16.65 25.38 -5.54
C LYS A 322 -16.49 24.23 -6.51
N THR A 323 -15.24 23.94 -6.85
CA THR A 323 -14.85 22.80 -7.67
C THR A 323 -14.30 21.68 -6.79
N TYR A 324 -14.53 20.44 -7.16
CA TYR A 324 -14.18 19.27 -6.37
C TYR A 324 -13.52 18.19 -7.20
N SER A 325 -12.60 17.46 -6.58
CA SER A 325 -12.17 16.13 -6.96
C SER A 325 -12.84 15.13 -6.04
N ILE A 326 -13.51 14.13 -6.59
CA ILE A 326 -14.25 13.14 -5.79
C ILE A 326 -13.77 11.73 -6.15
N THR A 327 -13.25 11.02 -5.15
CA THR A 327 -12.91 9.60 -5.23
C THR A 327 -14.07 8.79 -4.67
N GLY A 328 -14.30 7.60 -5.23
CA GLY A 328 -15.34 6.71 -4.71
C GLY A 328 -15.42 5.40 -5.49
N MET A 329 -16.27 4.52 -5.02
CA MET A 329 -16.60 3.30 -5.75
C MET A 329 -17.60 3.64 -6.86
N GLY A 330 -17.27 3.25 -8.09
CA GLY A 330 -18.24 3.26 -9.18
C GLY A 330 -19.39 2.28 -8.85
N SER A 331 -20.61 2.67 -9.13
CA SER A 331 -21.77 1.84 -8.84
C SER A 331 -22.86 2.08 -9.89
N GLN A 332 -23.89 1.28 -9.84
CA GLN A 332 -25.05 1.45 -10.71
C GLN A 332 -26.35 1.28 -9.90
N PHE A 333 -27.31 2.11 -10.20
CA PHE A 333 -28.69 1.98 -9.72
C PHE A 333 -29.65 2.45 -10.80
N ASP A 334 -29.91 1.57 -11.73
CA ASP A 334 -30.82 1.83 -12.85
C ASP A 334 -32.28 1.71 -12.39
N GLN A 335 -33.02 2.79 -12.46
CA GLN A 335 -34.42 2.84 -12.04
C GLN A 335 -35.39 2.39 -13.14
N THR A 336 -34.90 2.06 -14.33
CA THR A 336 -35.74 1.62 -15.42
C THR A 336 -36.53 0.35 -15.06
N THR A 337 -37.74 0.28 -15.52
CA THR A 337 -38.58 -0.92 -15.42
C THR A 337 -38.37 -1.75 -16.67
N GLY A 338 -37.57 -2.79 -16.59
CA GLY A 338 -37.26 -3.63 -17.74
C GLY A 338 -36.14 -4.62 -17.49
N THR A 339 -35.58 -5.16 -18.56
CA THR A 339 -34.51 -6.15 -18.53
C THR A 339 -33.16 -5.59 -19.00
N THR A 340 -33.10 -4.28 -19.27
CA THR A 340 -31.87 -3.60 -19.73
C THR A 340 -31.43 -2.58 -18.70
N TYR A 341 -30.20 -2.70 -18.23
CA TYR A 341 -29.60 -1.89 -17.17
C TYR A 341 -28.30 -1.26 -17.70
N THR A 342 -28.43 -0.18 -18.44
CA THR A 342 -27.29 0.53 -19.08
C THR A 342 -27.18 1.98 -18.64
N MET A 343 -27.99 2.38 -17.65
CA MET A 343 -28.09 3.73 -17.12
C MET A 343 -27.89 3.71 -15.60
N GLY A 344 -28.02 4.87 -14.95
CA GLY A 344 -28.00 4.98 -13.48
C GLY A 344 -26.63 4.79 -12.84
N TYR A 345 -25.54 5.00 -13.57
CA TYR A 345 -24.20 4.96 -12.99
C TYR A 345 -23.99 6.09 -11.99
N GLN A 346 -23.39 5.78 -10.85
CA GLN A 346 -23.19 6.69 -9.75
C GLN A 346 -21.83 6.49 -9.09
N LEU A 347 -21.30 7.50 -8.43
CA LEU A 347 -20.09 7.41 -7.63
C LEU A 347 -20.45 7.41 -6.15
N LEU A 348 -19.81 6.53 -5.39
CA LEU A 348 -20.03 6.33 -3.96
C LEU A 348 -18.75 6.65 -3.18
N PRO A 349 -18.55 7.89 -2.72
CA PRO A 349 -17.45 8.20 -1.83
C PRO A 349 -17.45 7.31 -0.59
N ARG A 350 -16.27 6.93 -0.13
CA ARG A 350 -16.07 5.98 0.99
C ARG A 350 -15.95 6.71 2.33
N LYS A 351 -15.35 7.90 2.29
CA LYS A 351 -15.03 8.72 3.47
C LYS A 351 -14.95 10.20 3.08
N LEU A 352 -14.98 11.07 4.07
CA LEU A 352 -14.96 12.51 3.84
C LEU A 352 -13.71 12.98 3.08
N SER A 353 -12.55 12.38 3.33
CA SER A 353 -11.31 12.71 2.61
C SER A 353 -11.30 12.29 1.13
N ASP A 354 -12.29 11.54 0.68
CA ASP A 354 -12.50 11.26 -0.75
C ASP A 354 -13.09 12.48 -1.51
N ILE A 355 -13.55 13.51 -0.79
CA ILE A 355 -14.12 14.73 -1.33
C ILE A 355 -13.15 15.87 -1.07
N VAL A 356 -12.43 16.29 -2.09
CA VAL A 356 -11.41 17.33 -2.00
C VAL A 356 -11.88 18.56 -2.77
N SER A 357 -12.02 19.72 -2.10
CA SER A 357 -12.30 20.98 -2.78
C SER A 357 -11.05 21.44 -3.55
N THR A 358 -11.19 21.64 -4.85
CA THR A 358 -10.13 22.12 -5.74
C THR A 358 -10.25 23.63 -6.01
N GLY A 359 -10.64 24.40 -5.00
CA GLY A 359 -10.70 25.87 -5.07
C GLY A 359 -9.30 26.48 -5.11
N SER A 360 -8.92 26.99 -6.27
CA SER A 360 -7.77 27.90 -6.53
C SER A 360 -6.48 27.59 -5.76
N SER A 361 -5.92 26.40 -5.94
CA SER A 361 -4.50 26.18 -5.69
C SER A 361 -4.01 24.96 -6.47
N ILE A 362 -3.19 25.24 -7.47
CA ILE A 362 -2.17 24.40 -8.09
C ILE A 362 -2.60 22.96 -8.39
N SER A 363 -2.82 22.67 -9.67
CA SER A 363 -2.93 21.31 -10.21
C SER A 363 -1.82 20.42 -9.69
N SER A 364 -2.17 19.40 -8.94
CA SER A 364 -1.24 18.29 -8.67
C SER A 364 -1.05 17.49 -9.97
N VAL A 365 -0.06 17.87 -10.72
CA VAL A 365 0.46 17.03 -11.81
C VAL A 365 1.19 15.87 -11.18
N SER A 366 0.82 14.66 -11.59
CA SER A 366 1.43 13.35 -11.33
C SER A 366 2.06 13.18 -9.95
N ALA A 367 1.49 12.28 -9.17
CA ALA A 367 1.98 11.95 -7.83
C ALA A 367 3.42 11.41 -7.88
N LEU A 368 4.37 12.31 -7.69
CA LEU A 368 5.64 11.91 -7.12
C LEU A 368 5.30 11.36 -5.73
N ASN A 369 5.36 10.05 -5.58
CA ASN A 369 5.18 9.42 -4.29
C ASN A 369 6.49 9.52 -3.52
N PHE A 370 6.43 10.02 -2.29
CA PHE A 370 7.53 9.87 -1.36
C PHE A 370 7.08 9.16 -0.09
N THR A 371 8.00 8.44 0.49
CA THR A 371 7.77 7.73 1.74
C THR A 371 8.75 8.21 2.79
N VAL A 372 8.30 8.33 4.02
CA VAL A 372 9.14 8.70 5.17
C VAL A 372 9.15 7.58 6.18
N PHE A 373 10.30 7.34 6.79
CA PHE A 373 10.45 6.32 7.82
C PHE A 373 11.61 6.62 8.77
N PRO A 374 11.43 6.38 10.08
CA PRO A 374 10.16 6.05 10.72
C PRO A 374 9.21 7.26 10.73
N THR A 375 7.92 7.02 10.94
CA THR A 375 6.91 8.08 11.15
C THR A 375 6.80 8.50 12.61
N LEU A 376 7.32 7.68 13.54
CA LEU A 376 7.59 8.02 14.93
C LEU A 376 9.09 8.21 15.06
N VAL A 377 9.54 9.44 15.19
CA VAL A 377 10.94 9.84 15.04
C VAL A 377 11.48 10.31 16.38
N ASN A 378 12.68 9.83 16.75
CA ASN A 378 13.43 10.42 17.84
C ASN A 378 14.41 11.49 17.29
N ASN A 379 15.35 11.09 16.44
CA ASN A 379 16.40 11.99 15.93
C ASN A 379 16.48 12.03 14.39
N THR A 380 16.35 10.89 13.73
CA THR A 380 16.61 10.77 12.29
C THR A 380 15.43 10.16 11.55
N MET A 381 15.05 10.77 10.44
CA MET A 381 14.04 10.27 9.52
C MET A 381 14.66 10.10 8.13
N HIS A 382 14.30 9.04 7.44
CA HIS A 382 14.65 8.78 6.05
C HIS A 382 13.51 9.17 5.13
N VAL A 383 13.86 9.74 4.00
CA VAL A 383 12.93 10.09 2.93
C VAL A 383 13.32 9.32 1.68
N TYR A 384 12.38 8.57 1.15
CA TYR A 384 12.49 7.83 -0.11
C TYR A 384 11.63 8.53 -1.15
N MET A 385 12.21 8.85 -2.29
CA MET A 385 11.50 9.58 -3.34
C MET A 385 12.00 9.13 -4.71
N ASP A 386 11.06 8.87 -5.62
CA ASP A 386 11.38 8.63 -7.02
C ASP A 386 11.20 9.95 -7.80
N ALA A 387 12.30 10.49 -8.33
CA ALA A 387 12.32 11.77 -9.02
C ALA A 387 12.35 11.59 -10.55
N THR A 388 11.54 12.37 -11.24
CA THR A 388 11.47 12.37 -12.70
C THR A 388 12.42 13.38 -13.35
N LEU A 389 12.99 14.28 -12.57
CA LEU A 389 13.92 15.33 -13.00
C LEU A 389 15.10 15.43 -12.05
N ASN A 390 16.25 15.88 -12.57
CA ASN A 390 17.36 16.33 -11.74
C ASN A 390 17.06 17.74 -11.26
N GLU A 391 16.80 17.92 -9.96
CA GLU A 391 16.48 19.24 -9.40
C GLU A 391 16.89 19.37 -7.93
N THR A 392 17.03 20.62 -7.47
CA THR A 392 17.20 20.90 -6.05
C THR A 392 15.85 21.21 -5.44
N VAL A 393 15.48 20.45 -4.41
CA VAL A 393 14.20 20.60 -3.69
C VAL A 393 14.40 21.23 -2.33
N SER A 394 13.40 22.02 -1.90
CA SER A 394 13.30 22.52 -0.52
C SER A 394 12.51 21.50 0.32
N ILE A 395 13.01 21.24 1.52
CA ILE A 395 12.43 20.34 2.50
C ILE A 395 12.11 21.14 3.75
N GLN A 396 10.86 21.21 4.13
CA GLN A 396 10.41 21.97 5.28
C GLN A 396 9.71 21.06 6.30
N VAL A 397 10.05 21.25 7.57
CA VAL A 397 9.29 20.68 8.69
C VAL A 397 8.37 21.78 9.21
N ILE A 398 7.08 21.50 9.25
CA ILE A 398 6.02 22.45 9.57
C ILE A 398 5.28 21.95 10.81
N ASP A 399 5.04 22.80 11.79
CA ASP A 399 4.22 22.48 12.95
C ASP A 399 2.71 22.52 12.61
N LEU A 400 1.86 22.09 13.52
CA LEU A 400 0.40 22.05 13.31
C LEU A 400 -0.24 23.46 13.18
N LEU A 401 0.49 24.53 13.53
CA LEU A 401 0.04 25.90 13.35
C LEU A 401 0.43 26.48 11.97
N GLY A 402 1.13 25.68 11.15
CA GLY A 402 1.58 26.08 9.82
C GLY A 402 2.93 26.82 9.82
N LYS A 403 3.63 26.90 10.96
CA LYS A 403 4.94 27.54 11.03
C LYS A 403 6.03 26.58 10.57
N VAL A 404 6.89 27.04 9.65
CA VAL A 404 8.10 26.30 9.28
C VAL A 404 9.08 26.37 10.45
N VAL A 405 9.40 25.21 11.03
CA VAL A 405 10.31 25.07 12.18
C VAL A 405 11.70 24.60 11.76
N ARG A 406 11.82 24.10 10.54
CA ARG A 406 13.09 23.71 9.92
C ARG A 406 12.98 23.74 8.40
N GLU A 407 14.07 24.13 7.74
CA GLU A 407 14.20 24.10 6.28
C GLU A 407 15.56 23.55 5.89
N ASP A 408 15.57 22.62 4.94
CA ASP A 408 16.75 22.00 4.34
C ASP A 408 16.62 22.02 2.81
N LYS A 409 17.71 21.78 2.10
CA LYS A 409 17.72 21.59 0.64
C LYS A 409 18.50 20.34 0.29
N THR A 410 18.02 19.59 -0.70
CA THR A 410 18.73 18.45 -1.25
C THR A 410 18.63 18.44 -2.76
N HIS A 411 19.61 17.80 -3.42
CA HIS A 411 19.55 17.56 -4.86
C HIS A 411 19.00 16.17 -5.13
N LEU A 412 18.00 16.09 -6.00
CA LEU A 412 17.43 14.83 -6.49
C LEU A 412 18.01 14.52 -7.87
N ASN A 413 18.35 13.26 -8.08
CA ASN A 413 18.67 12.71 -9.40
C ASN A 413 17.46 11.97 -9.94
N ILE A 414 17.35 11.85 -11.28
CA ILE A 414 16.31 11.03 -11.90
C ILE A 414 16.38 9.60 -11.35
N GLY A 415 15.21 9.05 -10.96
CA GLY A 415 15.06 7.74 -10.33
C GLY A 415 15.02 7.82 -8.80
N GLU A 416 15.35 6.71 -8.15
CA GLU A 416 15.27 6.56 -6.70
C GLU A 416 16.28 7.45 -5.95
N ASN A 417 15.78 8.25 -5.01
CA ASN A 417 16.55 9.08 -4.11
C ASN A 417 16.25 8.71 -2.66
N ILE A 418 17.32 8.63 -1.86
CA ILE A 418 17.21 8.38 -0.41
C ILE A 418 18.05 9.45 0.29
N PHE A 419 17.42 10.22 1.17
CA PHE A 419 18.13 11.19 2.01
C PHE A 419 17.60 11.16 3.45
N GLN A 420 18.37 11.75 4.36
CA GLN A 420 18.09 11.73 5.79
C GLN A 420 17.88 13.13 6.32
N LEU A 421 16.86 13.29 7.17
CA LEU A 421 16.71 14.43 8.05
C LEU A 421 17.17 14.03 9.46
N THR A 422 18.30 14.58 9.90
CA THR A 422 18.91 14.29 11.20
C THR A 422 18.65 15.43 12.17
N HIS A 423 18.96 15.25 13.48
CA HIS A 423 18.78 16.27 14.52
C HIS A 423 17.33 16.75 14.66
N LEU A 424 16.36 15.86 14.50
CA LEU A 424 14.95 16.15 14.75
C LEU A 424 14.63 16.20 16.24
N ASP A 425 15.49 15.67 17.11
CA ASP A 425 15.42 15.70 18.57
C ASP A 425 15.54 17.11 19.16
N VAL A 426 16.04 18.09 18.41
CA VAL A 426 16.05 19.51 18.82
C VAL A 426 14.65 20.12 18.80
N LEU A 427 13.73 19.57 18.03
CA LEU A 427 12.35 20.03 17.97
C LEU A 427 11.54 19.48 19.14
N PRO A 428 10.51 20.20 19.63
CA PRO A 428 9.62 19.69 20.67
C PRO A 428 8.94 18.37 20.26
N GLN A 429 8.62 17.53 21.26
CA GLN A 429 7.77 16.38 21.02
C GLN A 429 6.41 16.83 20.48
N GLY A 430 5.91 16.19 19.41
CA GLY A 430 4.64 16.58 18.79
C GLY A 430 4.49 16.07 17.36
N ASN A 431 3.37 16.43 16.74
CA ASN A 431 3.08 16.12 15.36
C ASN A 431 3.55 17.23 14.43
N TYR A 432 4.11 16.82 13.30
CA TYR A 432 4.68 17.70 12.28
C TYR A 432 4.29 17.24 10.90
N ILE A 433 4.39 18.15 9.94
CA ILE A 433 4.22 17.88 8.51
C ILE A 433 5.56 18.09 7.84
N LEU A 434 6.04 17.08 7.13
CA LEU A 434 7.12 17.21 6.18
C LEU A 434 6.55 17.71 4.86
N ASN A 435 7.06 18.83 4.36
CA ASN A 435 6.76 19.38 3.05
C ASN A 435 8.02 19.32 2.17
N ILE A 436 7.91 18.69 1.01
CA ILE A 436 8.97 18.69 -0.01
C ILE A 436 8.47 19.47 -1.21
N GLN A 437 9.16 20.54 -1.53
CA GLN A 437 8.82 21.41 -2.65
C GLN A 437 9.79 21.17 -3.80
N THR A 438 9.26 20.63 -4.89
CA THR A 438 9.92 20.47 -6.18
C THR A 438 9.59 21.66 -7.09
N SER A 439 10.18 21.72 -8.27
CA SER A 439 9.86 22.75 -9.29
C SER A 439 8.38 22.76 -9.69
N ASN A 440 7.71 21.61 -9.64
CA ASN A 440 6.36 21.42 -10.15
C ASN A 440 5.34 20.97 -9.10
N ASN A 441 5.77 20.52 -7.91
CA ASN A 441 4.89 19.88 -6.92
C ASN A 441 5.25 20.31 -5.49
N GLN A 442 4.24 20.25 -4.63
CA GLN A 442 4.41 20.24 -3.17
C GLN A 442 3.87 18.93 -2.61
N LEU A 443 4.70 18.24 -1.83
CA LEU A 443 4.42 16.91 -1.31
C LEU A 443 4.42 16.97 0.21
N TYR A 444 3.42 16.39 0.86
CA TYR A 444 3.22 16.45 2.30
C TYR A 444 3.13 15.06 2.92
N LYS A 445 3.77 14.88 4.09
CA LYS A 445 3.66 13.67 4.89
C LYS A 445 3.67 14.02 6.37
N GLN A 446 2.75 13.45 7.13
CA GLN A 446 2.70 13.64 8.58
C GLN A 446 3.65 12.67 9.28
N PHE A 447 4.32 13.14 10.34
CA PHE A 447 5.14 12.33 11.24
C PHE A 447 5.08 12.89 12.67
N SER A 448 5.56 12.13 13.64
CA SER A 448 5.56 12.53 15.05
C SER A 448 6.97 12.43 15.63
N ILE A 449 7.39 13.46 16.37
CA ILE A 449 8.62 13.41 17.14
C ILE A 449 8.30 12.91 18.54
N ILE A 450 9.04 11.90 18.96
CA ILE A 450 9.01 11.30 20.29
C ILE A 450 10.35 11.50 20.98
N LYS A 451 10.33 11.73 22.28
CA LYS A 451 11.55 11.87 23.13
C LYS A 451 11.69 10.70 24.05
#